data_0bff9a628e831f6b6c0cdbf8bb8f27f3
#
_entry.id   0bff9a628e831f6b6c0cdbf8bb8f27f3
#
_cell.length_a   1.000
_cell.length_b   1.000
_cell.length_c   1.000
_cell.angle_alpha   90.00
_cell.angle_beta   90.00
_cell.angle_gamma   90.00
#
_symmetry.space_group_name_H-M   'P 1'
#
loop_
_entity.id
_entity.type
_entity.pdbx_description
1 polymer ?
#
loop_
_entity_poly.entity_id
_entity_poly.type
_entity_poly.pdbx_seq_one_letter_code
_entity_poly.pdbx_strand_id
1 'polypeptide(L)'
;MTTSAVCAGDRLLATGGVSQIEGAAGGGLVPWAVITGDGTRDQIGVTAFYTVIEINDFRLKSSGVAVGVYDRLEISLARQLFTLEKTAPGQSIRQDIYGAKLKLAGDAVVDQDSWMPQISIGLQHKKNRDMRIPADLGARHDTGTDYYVSATKLYLAGFAGRNLLLNATLRATKANQMGLLGFGGDQRDHYQAVLETSAAVFLADYFVVGAEYRIKPDNLSVFREDNSADLFAAWFVNKRVSVTLAYARLGQLADKKQQDGVYLSLQLSH
;
A
#
# COMPACT_ATOMS: atom_id res chain seq x y z
N MET A 1 24.60 23.39 24.94
CA MET A 1 23.94 22.30 24.19
C MET A 1 22.77 22.93 23.47
N THR A 2 22.91 23.26 22.19
CA THR A 2 21.85 23.78 21.36
C THR A 2 20.99 22.60 20.93
N THR A 3 19.78 22.48 21.45
CA THR A 3 18.76 21.61 20.89
C THR A 3 18.46 22.08 19.49
N SER A 4 19.01 21.40 18.50
CA SER A 4 18.55 21.56 17.11
C SER A 4 17.06 21.25 17.11
N ALA A 5 16.23 22.24 16.81
CA ALA A 5 14.83 22.03 16.48
C ALA A 5 14.84 21.05 15.30
N VAL A 6 14.28 19.86 15.50
CA VAL A 6 14.07 18.90 14.42
C VAL A 6 13.04 19.55 13.51
N CYS A 7 13.48 20.20 12.44
CA CYS A 7 12.62 20.73 11.42
C CYS A 7 11.92 19.59 10.71
N ALA A 8 10.64 19.74 10.38
CA ALA A 8 9.97 18.87 9.41
C ALA A 8 10.85 18.80 8.14
N GLY A 9 11.05 17.61 7.58
CA GLY A 9 11.97 17.38 6.48
C GLY A 9 11.74 18.32 5.29
N ASP A 10 12.78 18.58 4.53
CA ASP A 10 12.80 19.60 3.45
C ASP A 10 12.16 19.11 2.14
N ARG A 11 11.63 17.90 2.14
CA ARG A 11 10.97 17.31 0.97
C ARG A 11 9.71 18.08 0.58
N LEU A 12 9.41 18.13 -0.72
CA LEU A 12 8.19 18.77 -1.24
C LEU A 12 6.96 18.01 -0.75
N LEU A 13 5.86 18.74 -0.51
CA LEU A 13 4.58 18.18 -0.07
C LEU A 13 4.12 17.06 -1.02
N ALA A 14 3.51 16.01 -0.49
CA ALA A 14 2.96 14.86 -1.21
C ALA A 14 3.97 13.93 -1.93
N THR A 15 5.27 14.25 -1.93
CA THR A 15 6.26 13.46 -2.67
C THR A 15 6.64 12.13 -2.01
N GLY A 16 6.30 11.95 -0.74
CA GLY A 16 6.44 10.67 -0.01
C GLY A 16 5.30 9.69 -0.27
N GLY A 17 4.26 10.09 -1.02
CA GLY A 17 3.04 9.32 -1.19
C GLY A 17 2.19 9.28 0.08
N VAL A 18 1.26 8.35 0.13
CA VAL A 18 0.50 7.99 1.34
C VAL A 18 0.93 6.61 1.83
N SER A 19 0.45 6.18 2.98
CA SER A 19 0.73 4.83 3.49
C SER A 19 -0.25 3.84 2.88
N GLN A 20 0.30 2.86 2.18
CA GLN A 20 -0.44 1.70 1.71
C GLN A 20 -0.92 0.85 2.91
N ILE A 21 -2.03 0.15 2.78
CA ILE A 21 -2.62 -0.68 3.86
C ILE A 21 -1.67 -1.75 4.42
N GLU A 22 -0.62 -2.11 3.71
CA GLU A 22 0.41 -3.06 4.14
C GLU A 22 1.68 -2.37 4.69
N GLY A 23 1.66 -1.03 4.84
CA GLY A 23 2.68 -0.24 5.54
C GLY A 23 3.73 0.43 4.67
N ALA A 24 3.89 0.07 3.41
CA ALA A 24 4.84 0.72 2.51
C ALA A 24 4.32 2.09 2.04
N ALA A 25 5.23 3.00 1.68
CA ALA A 25 4.85 4.22 0.97
C ALA A 25 4.31 3.90 -0.42
N GLY A 26 3.20 4.56 -0.79
CA GLY A 26 2.54 4.31 -2.08
C GLY A 26 1.26 5.09 -2.23
N GLY A 27 0.29 4.47 -2.86
CA GLY A 27 -1.12 4.81 -2.79
C GLY A 27 -1.82 4.06 -1.66
N GLY A 28 -3.13 3.92 -1.71
CA GLY A 28 -3.87 3.18 -0.67
C GLY A 28 -3.66 1.67 -0.74
N LEU A 29 -3.66 1.10 -1.95
CA LEU A 29 -3.57 -0.33 -2.22
C LEU A 29 -2.22 -0.76 -2.82
N VAL A 30 -1.54 0.11 -3.56
CA VAL A 30 -0.36 -0.22 -4.37
C VAL A 30 0.88 0.45 -3.79
N PRO A 31 2.00 -0.27 -3.56
CA PRO A 31 3.27 0.35 -3.18
C PRO A 31 3.88 1.07 -4.39
N TRP A 32 4.38 2.29 -4.15
CA TRP A 32 5.10 3.07 -5.14
C TRP A 32 6.62 2.97 -4.91
N ALA A 33 7.40 3.44 -5.89
CA ALA A 33 8.86 3.46 -5.75
C ALA A 33 9.36 4.52 -4.76
N VAL A 34 8.52 5.46 -4.33
CA VAL A 34 8.90 6.51 -3.38
C VAL A 34 9.19 5.95 -1.99
N ILE A 35 10.03 6.67 -1.25
CA ILE A 35 10.40 6.37 0.13
C ILE A 35 9.54 7.21 1.07
N THR A 36 9.07 6.63 2.16
CA THR A 36 8.17 7.24 3.15
C THR A 36 8.81 8.43 3.87
N GLY A 37 7.95 9.32 4.37
CA GLY A 37 8.32 10.47 5.19
C GLY A 37 8.84 11.66 4.41
N ASP A 38 9.17 12.73 5.13
CA ASP A 38 9.58 14.02 4.58
C ASP A 38 11.11 14.21 4.54
N GLY A 39 11.89 13.16 4.86
CA GLY A 39 13.35 13.19 4.86
C GLY A 39 13.94 13.25 3.45
N THR A 40 14.93 14.12 3.27
CA THR A 40 15.77 14.22 2.07
C THR A 40 16.92 13.19 2.09
N ARG A 41 17.88 13.31 1.16
CA ARG A 41 19.00 12.38 0.99
C ARG A 41 19.97 12.31 2.20
N ASP A 42 19.88 13.24 3.11
CA ASP A 42 20.68 13.39 4.34
C ASP A 42 19.84 13.33 5.62
N GLN A 43 18.56 13.06 5.50
CA GLN A 43 17.59 13.08 6.60
C GLN A 43 16.87 11.72 6.76
N ILE A 44 16.30 11.53 7.94
CA ILE A 44 15.43 10.40 8.25
C ILE A 44 14.00 10.94 8.35
N GLY A 45 13.09 10.31 7.63
CA GLY A 45 11.66 10.57 7.73
C GLY A 45 10.94 9.44 8.44
N VAL A 46 9.90 9.76 9.18
CA VAL A 46 9.06 8.77 9.88
C VAL A 46 7.60 9.02 9.53
N THR A 47 6.86 7.95 9.33
CA THR A 47 5.42 7.99 9.06
C THR A 47 4.69 7.01 9.95
N ALA A 48 3.58 7.43 10.53
CA ALA A 48 2.62 6.56 11.19
C ALA A 48 1.26 6.71 10.52
N PHE A 49 0.50 5.61 10.44
CA PHE A 49 -0.81 5.64 9.79
C PHE A 49 -1.85 4.79 10.52
N TYR A 50 -3.10 5.16 10.32
CA TYR A 50 -4.25 4.37 10.71
C TYR A 50 -5.30 4.41 9.60
N THR A 51 -5.69 3.23 9.11
CA THR A 51 -6.61 3.07 7.99
C THR A 51 -7.79 2.18 8.41
N VAL A 52 -8.97 2.57 7.99
CA VAL A 52 -10.19 1.74 8.11
C VAL A 52 -10.79 1.58 6.72
N ILE A 53 -11.12 0.34 6.37
CA ILE A 53 -11.89 0.00 5.17
C ILE A 53 -13.17 -0.69 5.64
N GLU A 54 -14.31 -0.09 5.32
CA GLU A 54 -15.63 -0.69 5.57
C GLU A 54 -16.23 -1.11 4.24
N ILE A 55 -16.45 -2.40 4.08
CA ILE A 55 -17.05 -3.01 2.90
C ILE A 55 -18.31 -3.79 3.32
N ASN A 56 -19.05 -4.29 2.35
CA ASN A 56 -20.40 -4.84 2.56
C ASN A 56 -20.52 -5.84 3.71
N ASP A 57 -19.57 -6.77 3.86
CA ASP A 57 -19.64 -7.86 4.84
C ASP A 57 -18.47 -7.91 5.81
N PHE A 58 -17.46 -7.05 5.60
CA PHE A 58 -16.21 -7.10 6.35
C PHE A 58 -15.71 -5.68 6.68
N ARG A 59 -14.86 -5.61 7.71
CA ARG A 59 -14.11 -4.40 8.07
C ARG A 59 -12.63 -4.74 8.22
N LEU A 60 -11.78 -3.97 7.54
CA LEU A 60 -10.33 -4.03 7.72
C LEU A 60 -9.85 -2.78 8.46
N LYS A 61 -9.12 -2.96 9.55
CA LYS A 61 -8.34 -1.92 10.21
C LYS A 61 -6.87 -2.23 9.99
N SER A 62 -6.11 -1.23 9.55
CA SER A 62 -4.66 -1.34 9.39
C SER A 62 -3.99 -0.17 10.10
N SER A 63 -2.94 -0.44 10.83
CA SER A 63 -2.11 0.58 11.47
C SER A 63 -0.65 0.20 11.38
N GLY A 64 0.22 1.19 11.30
CA GLY A 64 1.63 0.91 11.19
C GLY A 64 2.50 2.14 11.26
N VAL A 65 3.79 1.88 11.17
CA VAL A 65 4.85 2.89 11.14
C VAL A 65 5.84 2.52 10.05
N ALA A 66 6.43 3.54 9.43
CA ALA A 66 7.50 3.35 8.46
C ALA A 66 8.58 4.42 8.67
N VAL A 67 9.82 4.04 8.40
CA VAL A 67 11.00 4.91 8.51
C VAL A 67 11.69 4.93 7.16
N GLY A 68 11.86 6.12 6.61
CA GLY A 68 12.64 6.41 5.42
C GLY A 68 14.02 6.93 5.82
N VAL A 69 15.07 6.32 5.31
CA VAL A 69 16.46 6.68 5.60
C VAL A 69 17.12 7.20 4.33
N TYR A 70 17.53 8.48 4.35
CA TYR A 70 18.30 9.14 3.27
C TYR A 70 17.64 9.07 1.90
N ASP A 71 16.30 9.11 1.85
CA ASP A 71 15.51 8.92 0.62
C ASP A 71 15.94 7.68 -0.18
N ARG A 72 16.44 6.65 0.49
CA ARG A 72 16.96 5.44 -0.15
C ARG A 72 16.44 4.13 0.41
N LEU A 73 16.35 3.99 1.72
CA LEU A 73 15.86 2.80 2.39
C LEU A 73 14.57 3.12 3.13
N GLU A 74 13.59 2.23 3.03
CA GLU A 74 12.36 2.25 3.83
C GLU A 74 12.25 0.95 4.59
N ILE A 75 11.92 1.04 5.88
CA ILE A 75 11.54 -0.10 6.72
C ILE A 75 10.16 0.19 7.27
N SER A 76 9.24 -0.76 7.18
CA SER A 76 7.87 -0.59 7.62
C SER A 76 7.37 -1.75 8.48
N LEU A 77 6.48 -1.44 9.39
CA LEU A 77 5.76 -2.38 10.25
C LEU A 77 4.28 -2.05 10.17
N ALA A 78 3.45 -3.04 9.89
CA ALA A 78 2.00 -2.85 9.90
C ALA A 78 1.31 -4.03 10.58
N ARG A 79 0.16 -3.74 11.17
CA ARG A 79 -0.76 -4.73 11.72
C ARG A 79 -2.13 -4.52 11.16
N GLN A 80 -2.73 -5.60 10.70
CA GLN A 80 -4.09 -5.64 10.17
C GLN A 80 -5.00 -6.45 11.07
N LEU A 81 -6.23 -5.96 11.23
CA LEU A 81 -7.34 -6.65 11.87
C LEU A 81 -8.51 -6.69 10.88
N PHE A 82 -8.78 -7.87 10.36
CA PHE A 82 -9.88 -8.12 9.44
C PHE A 82 -11.03 -8.77 10.20
N THR A 83 -12.15 -8.05 10.32
CA THR A 83 -13.34 -8.49 11.06
C THR A 83 -14.38 -9.04 10.09
N LEU A 84 -14.87 -10.23 10.38
CA LEU A 84 -15.88 -10.96 9.59
C LEU A 84 -17.29 -10.59 10.09
N GLU A 85 -17.73 -9.35 9.85
CA GLU A 85 -18.91 -8.79 10.54
C GLU A 85 -20.20 -9.59 10.32
N LYS A 86 -20.48 -9.96 9.06
CA LYS A 86 -21.72 -10.69 8.72
C LYS A 86 -21.51 -12.18 8.42
N THR A 87 -20.31 -12.57 7.99
CA THR A 87 -20.01 -13.94 7.59
C THR A 87 -19.74 -14.85 8.79
N ALA A 88 -19.01 -14.35 9.79
CA ALA A 88 -18.73 -15.03 11.04
C ALA A 88 -18.67 -14.01 12.19
N PRO A 89 -19.82 -13.56 12.71
CA PRO A 89 -19.87 -12.51 13.73
C PRO A 89 -19.02 -12.85 14.95
N GLY A 90 -18.24 -11.86 15.41
CA GLY A 90 -17.32 -12.02 16.53
C GLY A 90 -15.95 -12.64 16.17
N GLN A 91 -15.74 -13.06 14.93
CA GLN A 91 -14.43 -13.55 14.47
C GLN A 91 -13.65 -12.49 13.73
N SER A 92 -12.33 -12.53 13.88
CA SER A 92 -11.41 -11.66 13.17
C SER A 92 -10.12 -12.41 12.84
N ILE A 93 -9.45 -11.93 11.79
CA ILE A 93 -8.15 -12.44 11.34
C ILE A 93 -7.15 -11.32 11.51
N ARG A 94 -6.04 -11.60 12.19
CA ARG A 94 -4.93 -10.66 12.40
C ARG A 94 -3.77 -11.02 11.51
N GLN A 95 -3.12 -10.01 10.97
CA GLN A 95 -1.89 -10.16 10.18
C GLN A 95 -0.86 -9.15 10.62
N ASP A 96 0.39 -9.59 10.83
CA ASP A 96 1.55 -8.73 11.01
C ASP A 96 2.35 -8.69 9.70
N ILE A 97 2.84 -7.50 9.34
CA ILE A 97 3.55 -7.23 8.09
C ILE A 97 4.85 -6.48 8.41
N TYR A 98 5.95 -6.97 7.88
CA TYR A 98 7.29 -6.41 7.99
C TYR A 98 7.78 -6.09 6.59
N GLY A 99 7.98 -4.82 6.28
CA GLY A 99 8.38 -4.36 4.95
C GLY A 99 9.79 -3.79 4.92
N ALA A 100 10.45 -3.97 3.78
CA ALA A 100 11.67 -3.25 3.42
C ALA A 100 11.62 -2.86 1.95
N LYS A 101 12.06 -1.63 1.62
CA LYS A 101 12.13 -1.12 0.25
C LYS A 101 13.43 -0.37 0.06
N LEU A 102 14.09 -0.58 -1.08
CA LEU A 102 15.33 0.09 -1.46
C LEU A 102 15.14 0.80 -2.81
N LYS A 103 15.35 2.11 -2.83
CA LYS A 103 15.44 2.91 -4.06
C LYS A 103 16.75 2.59 -4.76
N LEU A 104 16.68 2.09 -5.97
CA LEU A 104 17.83 1.69 -6.77
C LEU A 104 18.35 2.83 -7.62
N ALA A 105 17.45 3.48 -8.36
CA ALA A 105 17.80 4.46 -9.39
C ALA A 105 16.65 5.43 -9.67
N GLY A 106 16.95 6.53 -10.36
CA GLY A 106 16.00 7.54 -10.81
C GLY A 106 15.47 8.41 -9.69
N ASP A 107 14.65 9.37 -10.08
CA ASP A 107 13.89 10.22 -9.16
C ASP A 107 12.46 10.40 -9.71
N ALA A 108 11.48 10.26 -8.84
CA ALA A 108 10.08 10.33 -9.25
C ALA A 108 9.63 11.76 -9.57
N VAL A 109 10.22 12.75 -8.91
CA VAL A 109 9.69 14.13 -8.85
C VAL A 109 10.68 15.18 -9.34
N VAL A 110 11.92 15.13 -8.89
CA VAL A 110 12.88 16.23 -9.07
C VAL A 110 13.55 16.21 -10.44
N ASP A 111 13.87 15.02 -10.94
CA ASP A 111 14.57 14.84 -12.22
C ASP A 111 13.55 14.82 -13.39
N GLN A 112 13.11 16.02 -13.80
CA GLN A 112 12.12 16.17 -14.87
C GLN A 112 12.74 16.10 -16.28
N ASP A 113 14.02 16.34 -16.42
CA ASP A 113 14.74 16.27 -17.71
C ASP A 113 15.02 14.82 -18.14
N SER A 114 14.92 13.88 -17.19
CA SER A 114 15.09 12.45 -17.43
C SER A 114 13.74 11.77 -17.64
N TRP A 115 13.65 10.92 -18.66
CA TRP A 115 12.51 10.00 -18.83
C TRP A 115 12.50 8.87 -17.81
N MET A 116 13.63 8.62 -17.12
CA MET A 116 13.81 7.52 -16.20
C MET A 116 12.92 7.68 -14.96
N PRO A 117 12.05 6.70 -14.65
CA PRO A 117 11.28 6.72 -13.42
C PRO A 117 12.17 6.43 -12.21
N GLN A 118 11.70 6.75 -11.02
CA GLN A 118 12.27 6.18 -9.81
C GLN A 118 11.95 4.69 -9.77
N ILE A 119 12.98 3.87 -9.55
CA ILE A 119 12.88 2.41 -9.46
C ILE A 119 13.27 1.97 -8.06
N SER A 120 12.43 1.18 -7.44
CA SER A 120 12.68 0.58 -6.13
C SER A 120 12.35 -0.91 -6.14
N ILE A 121 13.10 -1.68 -5.36
CA ILE A 121 12.76 -3.07 -5.02
C ILE A 121 12.30 -3.12 -3.58
N GLY A 122 11.40 -4.04 -3.29
CA GLY A 122 10.92 -4.21 -1.91
C GLY A 122 10.46 -5.63 -1.62
N LEU A 123 10.28 -5.87 -0.34
CA LEU A 123 9.69 -7.10 0.17
C LEU A 123 8.71 -6.78 1.29
N GLN A 124 7.73 -7.65 1.47
CA GLN A 124 6.78 -7.62 2.59
C GLN A 124 6.64 -9.04 3.14
N HIS A 125 7.24 -9.29 4.28
CA HIS A 125 7.06 -10.54 5.02
C HIS A 125 5.79 -10.42 5.87
N LYS A 126 4.87 -11.36 5.69
CA LYS A 126 3.54 -11.33 6.29
C LYS A 126 3.31 -12.58 7.11
N LYS A 127 2.68 -12.41 8.27
CA LYS A 127 2.29 -13.51 9.15
C LYS A 127 0.82 -13.39 9.54
N ASN A 128 0.02 -14.33 9.06
CA ASN A 128 -1.34 -14.50 9.53
C ASN A 128 -1.31 -15.12 10.94
N ARG A 129 -2.06 -14.55 11.87
CA ARG A 129 -2.09 -14.99 13.27
C ARG A 129 -3.27 -15.90 13.59
N ASP A 130 -4.24 -16.00 12.67
CA ASP A 130 -5.50 -16.69 12.90
C ASP A 130 -5.82 -17.62 11.72
N MET A 131 -5.07 -18.74 11.61
CA MET A 131 -5.10 -19.65 10.45
C MET A 131 -6.30 -20.59 10.39
N ARG A 132 -7.17 -20.66 11.41
CA ARG A 132 -8.28 -21.61 11.42
C ARG A 132 -9.17 -21.45 10.17
N ILE A 133 -9.73 -20.27 9.94
CA ILE A 133 -10.57 -20.00 8.78
C ILE A 133 -9.80 -20.12 7.46
N PRO A 134 -8.61 -19.52 7.28
CA PRO A 134 -7.83 -19.72 6.07
C PRO A 134 -7.50 -21.17 5.75
N ALA A 135 -7.17 -21.99 6.75
CA ALA A 135 -6.88 -23.41 6.56
C ALA A 135 -8.14 -24.21 6.14
N ASP A 136 -9.30 -23.91 6.73
CA ASP A 136 -10.59 -24.52 6.34
C ASP A 136 -10.97 -24.15 4.88
N LEU A 137 -10.46 -23.03 4.36
CA LEU A 137 -10.62 -22.59 2.96
C LEU A 137 -9.55 -23.16 2.01
N GLY A 138 -8.61 -23.97 2.50
CA GLY A 138 -7.58 -24.62 1.70
C GLY A 138 -6.22 -23.91 1.66
N ALA A 139 -6.01 -22.83 2.44
CA ALA A 139 -4.71 -22.17 2.54
C ALA A 139 -3.69 -23.07 3.25
N ARG A 140 -2.44 -23.09 2.73
CA ARG A 140 -1.40 -24.01 3.20
C ARG A 140 -0.46 -23.43 4.24
N HIS A 141 -0.20 -22.12 4.19
CA HIS A 141 0.82 -21.50 5.03
C HIS A 141 0.26 -20.28 5.76
N ASP A 142 0.73 -20.05 6.97
CA ASP A 142 0.42 -18.88 7.80
C ASP A 142 1.37 -17.70 7.51
N THR A 143 2.47 -17.95 6.81
CA THR A 143 3.48 -16.94 6.46
C THR A 143 3.78 -16.96 4.97
N GLY A 144 4.14 -15.78 4.46
CA GLY A 144 4.64 -15.61 3.10
C GLY A 144 5.41 -14.30 2.98
N THR A 145 6.25 -14.23 1.95
CA THR A 145 7.00 -13.01 1.62
C THR A 145 6.67 -12.61 0.20
N ASP A 146 6.10 -11.43 0.02
CA ASP A 146 5.96 -10.84 -1.31
C ASP A 146 7.24 -10.09 -1.67
N TYR A 147 7.67 -10.20 -2.91
CA TYR A 147 8.78 -9.43 -3.49
C TYR A 147 8.22 -8.55 -4.60
N TYR A 148 8.68 -7.31 -4.70
CA TYR A 148 8.18 -6.41 -5.74
C TYR A 148 9.25 -5.47 -6.28
N VAL A 149 9.01 -5.02 -7.51
CA VAL A 149 9.73 -3.92 -8.16
C VAL A 149 8.71 -2.88 -8.54
N SER A 150 8.92 -1.63 -8.13
CA SER A 150 8.05 -0.50 -8.44
C SER A 150 8.79 0.54 -9.29
N ALA A 151 8.06 1.14 -10.23
CA ALA A 151 8.52 2.27 -11.04
C ALA A 151 7.50 3.41 -10.94
N THR A 152 7.94 4.58 -10.47
CA THR A 152 7.07 5.75 -10.24
C THR A 152 7.65 6.98 -10.94
N LYS A 153 6.81 7.74 -11.64
CA LYS A 153 7.18 9.02 -12.27
C LYS A 153 6.06 10.04 -12.16
N LEU A 154 6.43 11.25 -11.78
CA LEU A 154 5.57 12.43 -11.86
C LEU A 154 5.90 13.18 -13.15
N TYR A 155 4.91 13.48 -13.95
CA TYR A 155 5.01 14.30 -15.16
C TYR A 155 4.40 15.67 -14.86
N LEU A 156 5.20 16.72 -14.95
CA LEU A 156 4.72 18.10 -14.82
C LEU A 156 3.79 18.43 -16.00
N ALA A 157 2.63 19.02 -15.71
CA ALA A 157 1.61 19.32 -16.70
C ALA A 157 1.19 18.11 -17.58
N GLY A 158 1.40 16.89 -17.11
CA GLY A 158 1.22 15.64 -17.86
C GLY A 158 -0.23 15.31 -18.23
N PHE A 159 -1.20 15.90 -17.55
CA PHE A 159 -2.62 15.71 -17.86
C PHE A 159 -3.40 17.03 -17.71
N ALA A 160 -3.93 17.56 -18.81
CA ALA A 160 -4.75 18.77 -18.84
C ALA A 160 -4.08 19.97 -18.08
N GLY A 161 -2.75 20.13 -18.23
CA GLY A 161 -1.96 21.18 -17.56
C GLY A 161 -1.71 20.94 -16.06
N ARG A 162 -2.06 19.76 -15.54
CA ARG A 162 -1.85 19.35 -14.14
C ARG A 162 -0.79 18.26 -14.06
N ASN A 163 -0.13 18.16 -12.91
CA ASN A 163 0.87 17.13 -12.67
C ASN A 163 0.19 15.76 -12.62
N LEU A 164 0.76 14.79 -13.33
CA LEU A 164 0.31 13.41 -13.43
C LEU A 164 1.36 12.47 -12.84
N LEU A 165 1.00 11.71 -11.81
CA LEU A 165 1.81 10.62 -11.29
C LEU A 165 1.35 9.30 -11.89
N LEU A 166 2.30 8.52 -12.40
CA LEU A 166 2.08 7.15 -12.83
C LEU A 166 2.97 6.20 -12.03
N ASN A 167 2.42 5.06 -11.65
CA ASN A 167 3.16 3.98 -10.99
C ASN A 167 2.78 2.63 -11.59
N ALA A 168 3.78 1.76 -11.72
CA ALA A 168 3.61 0.36 -12.05
C ALA A 168 4.48 -0.48 -11.10
N THR A 169 3.89 -1.52 -10.52
CA THR A 169 4.55 -2.44 -9.60
C THR A 169 4.34 -3.87 -10.07
N LEU A 170 5.42 -4.61 -10.27
CA LEU A 170 5.39 -6.04 -10.52
C LEU A 170 5.71 -6.76 -9.21
N ARG A 171 4.78 -7.60 -8.75
CA ARG A 171 4.89 -8.34 -7.49
C ARG A 171 4.92 -9.84 -7.73
N ALA A 172 5.83 -10.53 -7.07
CA ALA A 172 5.81 -11.98 -6.92
C ALA A 172 5.19 -12.33 -5.58
N THR A 173 4.04 -13.02 -5.60
CA THR A 173 3.26 -13.32 -4.40
C THR A 173 2.56 -14.68 -4.50
N LYS A 174 2.25 -15.28 -3.36
CA LYS A 174 1.31 -16.40 -3.20
C LYS A 174 0.28 -16.11 -2.09
N ALA A 175 0.09 -14.83 -1.76
CA ALA A 175 -0.81 -14.37 -0.71
C ALA A 175 -2.27 -14.42 -1.17
N ASN A 176 -3.15 -15.09 -0.42
CA ASN A 176 -4.59 -15.07 -0.62
C ASN A 176 -5.17 -13.84 0.07
N GLN A 177 -5.95 -13.03 -0.64
CA GLN A 177 -6.50 -11.78 -0.13
C GLN A 177 -5.43 -10.92 0.58
N MET A 178 -4.28 -10.69 -0.11
CA MET A 178 -3.16 -9.94 0.44
C MET A 178 -2.51 -10.57 1.68
N GLY A 179 -2.76 -11.87 1.94
CA GLY A 179 -2.27 -12.64 3.08
C GLY A 179 -3.28 -12.82 4.23
N LEU A 180 -4.39 -12.09 4.21
CA LEU A 180 -5.45 -12.21 5.22
C LEU A 180 -6.08 -13.62 5.22
N LEU A 181 -6.12 -14.28 4.07
CA LEU A 181 -6.54 -15.68 3.95
C LEU A 181 -5.36 -16.65 3.78
N GLY A 182 -4.21 -16.35 4.40
CA GLY A 182 -3.01 -17.20 4.35
C GLY A 182 -2.28 -17.14 3.01
N PHE A 183 -1.42 -18.13 2.75
CA PHE A 183 -0.51 -18.13 1.61
C PHE A 183 -0.50 -19.50 0.94
N GLY A 184 -0.47 -19.48 -0.42
CA GLY A 184 -0.65 -20.69 -1.21
C GLY A 184 -2.01 -21.35 -0.96
N GLY A 185 -2.34 -22.34 -1.72
CA GLY A 185 -3.62 -23.03 -1.60
C GLY A 185 -3.60 -24.43 -2.17
N ASP A 186 -4.74 -25.09 -2.05
CA ASP A 186 -4.97 -26.43 -2.59
C ASP A 186 -4.88 -26.46 -4.12
N GLN A 187 -5.24 -25.36 -4.80
CA GLN A 187 -5.15 -25.24 -6.25
C GLN A 187 -3.74 -24.86 -6.71
N ARG A 188 -3.08 -23.88 -6.04
CA ARG A 188 -1.74 -23.39 -6.39
C ARG A 188 -0.95 -23.00 -5.14
N ASP A 189 0.29 -23.50 -5.04
CA ASP A 189 1.20 -23.17 -3.93
C ASP A 189 2.57 -22.71 -4.43
N HIS A 190 2.59 -21.88 -5.44
CA HIS A 190 3.79 -21.26 -5.97
C HIS A 190 3.61 -19.75 -6.17
N TYR A 191 4.72 -19.03 -6.27
CA TYR A 191 4.71 -17.60 -6.56
C TYR A 191 4.13 -17.33 -7.93
N GLN A 192 3.27 -16.30 -7.99
CA GLN A 192 2.71 -15.76 -9.23
C GLN A 192 3.15 -14.32 -9.39
N ALA A 193 3.51 -13.94 -10.60
CA ALA A 193 3.81 -12.55 -10.94
C ALA A 193 2.48 -11.82 -11.24
N VAL A 194 2.20 -10.75 -10.50
CA VAL A 194 1.00 -9.93 -10.66
C VAL A 194 1.37 -8.46 -10.86
N LEU A 195 0.57 -7.77 -11.65
CA LEU A 195 0.74 -6.34 -11.93
C LEU A 195 -0.17 -5.52 -11.02
N GLU A 196 0.39 -4.43 -10.50
CA GLU A 196 -0.32 -3.40 -9.74
C GLU A 196 -0.01 -2.05 -10.38
N THR A 197 -0.99 -1.18 -10.51
CA THR A 197 -0.82 0.13 -11.15
C THR A 197 -1.54 1.23 -10.39
N SER A 198 -1.02 2.46 -10.49
CA SER A 198 -1.68 3.66 -9.96
C SER A 198 -1.51 4.81 -10.95
N ALA A 199 -2.55 5.63 -11.05
CA ALA A 199 -2.51 6.90 -11.77
C ALA A 199 -3.16 7.97 -10.90
N ALA A 200 -2.50 9.12 -10.72
CA ALA A 200 -3.00 10.20 -9.89
C ALA A 200 -2.73 11.57 -10.50
N VAL A 201 -3.69 12.46 -10.40
CA VAL A 201 -3.62 13.84 -10.88
C VAL A 201 -3.64 14.80 -9.70
N PHE A 202 -2.70 15.73 -9.66
CA PHE A 202 -2.64 16.80 -8.68
C PHE A 202 -3.60 17.91 -9.09
N LEU A 203 -4.73 18.02 -8.41
CA LEU A 203 -5.68 19.12 -8.61
C LEU A 203 -5.17 20.42 -7.97
N ALA A 204 -4.37 20.29 -6.92
CA ALA A 204 -3.56 21.34 -6.29
C ALA A 204 -2.33 20.68 -5.66
N ASP A 205 -1.35 21.46 -5.20
CA ASP A 205 -0.13 20.92 -4.56
C ASP A 205 -0.43 20.09 -3.30
N TYR A 206 -1.58 20.34 -2.68
CA TYR A 206 -2.04 19.68 -1.46
C TYR A 206 -3.23 18.73 -1.66
N PHE A 207 -3.71 18.57 -2.91
CA PHE A 207 -4.88 17.72 -3.18
C PHE A 207 -4.73 16.91 -4.46
N VAL A 208 -4.79 15.59 -4.30
CA VAL A 208 -4.53 14.60 -5.35
C VAL A 208 -5.74 13.68 -5.47
N VAL A 209 -6.13 13.37 -6.70
CA VAL A 209 -7.14 12.34 -6.99
C VAL A 209 -6.53 11.28 -7.90
N GLY A 210 -6.93 10.03 -7.73
CA GLY A 210 -6.34 8.97 -8.51
C GLY A 210 -7.13 7.67 -8.46
N ALA A 211 -6.60 6.68 -9.16
CA ALA A 211 -7.13 5.33 -9.21
C ALA A 211 -5.99 4.33 -9.09
N GLU A 212 -6.29 3.19 -8.47
CA GLU A 212 -5.38 2.07 -8.36
C GLU A 212 -6.04 0.78 -8.85
N TYR A 213 -5.21 -0.12 -9.32
CA TYR A 213 -5.61 -1.46 -9.71
C TYR A 213 -4.58 -2.47 -9.27
N ARG A 214 -5.03 -3.56 -8.62
CA ARG A 214 -4.17 -4.61 -8.08
C ARG A 214 -4.70 -5.98 -8.47
N ILE A 215 -3.91 -6.73 -9.23
CA ILE A 215 -4.20 -8.12 -9.57
C ILE A 215 -3.88 -9.00 -8.35
N LYS A 216 -4.76 -9.96 -8.08
CA LYS A 216 -4.58 -10.96 -7.01
C LYS A 216 -4.37 -12.35 -7.59
N PRO A 217 -3.51 -13.18 -6.99
CA PRO A 217 -3.36 -14.58 -7.41
C PRO A 217 -4.57 -15.40 -6.96
N ASP A 218 -4.94 -16.38 -7.76
CA ASP A 218 -6.05 -17.31 -7.49
C ASP A 218 -5.48 -18.68 -7.11
N ASN A 219 -5.41 -18.96 -5.79
CA ASN A 219 -4.73 -20.13 -5.25
C ASN A 219 -5.68 -21.15 -4.59
N LEU A 220 -6.92 -20.72 -4.27
CA LEU A 220 -7.89 -21.52 -3.53
C LEU A 220 -8.97 -22.05 -4.46
N SER A 221 -9.35 -23.34 -4.33
CA SER A 221 -10.39 -23.94 -5.18
C SER A 221 -11.81 -23.55 -4.77
N VAL A 222 -12.01 -23.15 -3.52
CA VAL A 222 -13.36 -22.88 -2.95
C VAL A 222 -13.99 -21.61 -3.50
N PHE A 223 -13.22 -20.65 -4.02
CA PHE A 223 -13.73 -19.46 -4.66
C PHE A 223 -12.67 -18.84 -5.59
N ARG A 224 -13.14 -18.03 -6.54
CA ARG A 224 -12.27 -17.31 -7.45
C ARG A 224 -11.88 -15.95 -6.85
N GLU A 225 -10.61 -15.58 -6.95
CA GLU A 225 -10.13 -14.26 -6.57
C GLU A 225 -10.43 -13.23 -7.65
N ASP A 226 -11.15 -12.17 -7.29
CA ASP A 226 -11.30 -10.99 -8.14
C ASP A 226 -10.25 -9.94 -7.81
N ASN A 227 -9.84 -9.17 -8.80
CA ASN A 227 -8.87 -8.09 -8.62
C ASN A 227 -9.45 -6.94 -7.79
N SER A 228 -8.57 -6.17 -7.17
CA SER A 228 -8.94 -4.98 -6.39
C SER A 228 -8.69 -3.71 -7.20
N ALA A 229 -9.53 -2.71 -6.98
CA ALA A 229 -9.37 -1.36 -7.53
C ALA A 229 -9.89 -0.33 -6.53
N ASP A 230 -9.41 0.89 -6.62
CA ASP A 230 -10.01 2.02 -5.92
C ASP A 230 -9.99 3.30 -6.75
N LEU A 231 -10.81 4.25 -6.31
CA LEU A 231 -10.75 5.66 -6.69
C LEU A 231 -10.51 6.46 -5.41
N PHE A 232 -9.43 7.17 -5.33
CA PHE A 232 -9.02 7.87 -4.11
C PHE A 232 -8.89 9.38 -4.29
N ALA A 233 -9.04 10.09 -3.17
CA ALA A 233 -8.67 11.48 -2.98
C ALA A 233 -7.76 11.60 -1.76
N ALA A 234 -6.59 12.18 -1.92
CA ALA A 234 -5.63 12.42 -0.84
C ALA A 234 -5.49 13.92 -0.62
N TRP A 235 -5.71 14.34 0.62
CA TRP A 235 -5.55 15.72 1.07
C TRP A 235 -4.36 15.82 2.03
N PHE A 236 -3.34 16.52 1.60
CA PHE A 236 -2.17 16.86 2.40
C PHE A 236 -2.43 18.17 3.14
N VAL A 237 -2.98 18.09 4.35
CA VAL A 237 -3.33 19.26 5.18
C VAL A 237 -2.09 20.12 5.43
N ASN A 238 -0.97 19.49 5.64
CA ASN A 238 0.37 20.08 5.73
C ASN A 238 1.41 18.94 5.56
N LYS A 239 2.70 19.22 5.72
CA LYS A 239 3.77 18.20 5.63
C LYS A 239 3.60 17.06 6.64
N ARG A 240 2.94 17.31 7.77
CA ARG A 240 2.84 16.33 8.88
C ARG A 240 1.56 15.52 8.86
N VAL A 241 0.52 15.98 8.18
CA VAL A 241 -0.81 15.37 8.24
C VAL A 241 -1.38 15.21 6.85
N SER A 242 -1.75 14.00 6.48
CA SER A 242 -2.56 13.74 5.29
C SER A 242 -3.74 12.84 5.61
N VAL A 243 -4.82 13.04 4.87
CA VAL A 243 -6.05 12.26 4.95
C VAL A 243 -6.34 11.71 3.55
N THR A 244 -6.59 10.41 3.45
CA THR A 244 -6.97 9.76 2.20
C THR A 244 -8.36 9.15 2.35
N LEU A 245 -9.24 9.49 1.43
CA LEU A 245 -10.56 8.88 1.26
C LEU A 245 -10.59 8.13 -0.07
N ALA A 246 -11.11 6.90 -0.09
CA ALA A 246 -11.30 6.17 -1.32
C ALA A 246 -12.60 5.37 -1.33
N TYR A 247 -13.12 5.13 -2.52
CA TYR A 247 -14.09 4.07 -2.78
C TYR A 247 -13.31 2.86 -3.28
N ALA A 248 -13.27 1.83 -2.44
CA ALA A 248 -12.52 0.61 -2.71
C ALA A 248 -13.45 -0.50 -3.16
N ARG A 249 -13.07 -1.15 -4.27
CA ARG A 249 -13.67 -2.37 -4.77
C ARG A 249 -12.67 -3.49 -4.60
N LEU A 250 -12.90 -4.36 -3.61
CA LEU A 250 -11.98 -5.46 -3.28
C LEU A 250 -12.33 -6.77 -4.01
N GLY A 251 -13.41 -6.76 -4.80
CA GLY A 251 -13.88 -7.89 -5.58
C GLY A 251 -14.54 -8.96 -4.72
N GLN A 252 -14.32 -10.23 -5.04
CA GLN A 252 -14.78 -11.34 -4.23
C GLN A 252 -13.84 -11.57 -3.04
N LEU A 253 -14.40 -11.67 -1.83
CA LEU A 253 -13.71 -12.01 -0.60
C LEU A 253 -14.37 -13.27 -0.03
N ALA A 254 -13.63 -14.36 0.05
CA ALA A 254 -14.17 -15.67 0.36
C ALA A 254 -15.37 -16.00 -0.58
N ASP A 255 -16.52 -16.39 -0.03
CA ASP A 255 -17.74 -16.67 -0.78
C ASP A 255 -18.58 -15.42 -1.11
N LYS A 256 -18.18 -14.23 -0.65
CA LYS A 256 -18.93 -12.98 -0.79
C LYS A 256 -18.46 -12.20 -2.01
N LYS A 257 -19.37 -12.03 -2.98
CA LYS A 257 -19.15 -11.23 -4.20
C LYS A 257 -19.36 -9.76 -3.91
N GLN A 258 -18.77 -8.90 -4.78
CA GLN A 258 -19.00 -7.45 -4.80
C GLN A 258 -18.72 -6.79 -3.44
N GLN A 259 -17.51 -7.01 -2.90
CA GLN A 259 -17.07 -6.38 -1.68
C GLN A 259 -16.52 -4.98 -1.96
N ASP A 260 -17.44 -4.03 -1.96
CA ASP A 260 -17.17 -2.62 -2.23
C ASP A 260 -17.40 -1.81 -0.96
N GLY A 261 -16.69 -0.69 -0.81
CA GLY A 261 -16.91 0.18 0.35
C GLY A 261 -15.98 1.37 0.43
N VAL A 262 -15.93 1.94 1.61
CA VAL A 262 -15.20 3.17 1.89
C VAL A 262 -13.89 2.87 2.60
N TYR A 263 -12.84 3.49 2.11
CA TYR A 263 -11.50 3.52 2.70
C TYR A 263 -11.26 4.91 3.28
N LEU A 264 -10.83 5.00 4.53
CA LEU A 264 -10.38 6.22 5.18
C LEU A 264 -9.04 5.98 5.86
N SER A 265 -8.06 6.81 5.57
CA SER A 265 -6.73 6.76 6.18
C SER A 265 -6.30 8.12 6.70
N LEU A 266 -5.73 8.12 7.89
CA LEU A 266 -5.00 9.24 8.48
C LEU A 266 -3.52 8.86 8.55
N GLN A 267 -2.67 9.76 8.06
CA GLN A 267 -1.21 9.62 8.11
C GLN A 267 -0.60 10.80 8.83
N LEU A 268 0.37 10.52 9.69
CA LEU A 268 1.22 11.48 10.36
C LEU A 268 2.66 11.26 9.90
N SER A 269 3.32 12.31 9.41
CA SER A 269 4.71 12.26 8.89
C SER A 269 5.62 13.24 9.62
N HIS A 270 6.91 12.90 9.66
CA HIS A 270 7.96 13.75 10.23
C HIS A 270 9.28 13.54 9.49
#